data_fbbbc06fee1bc65aa076ff8adc893f0a
#
_entry.id   fbbbc06fee1bc65aa076ff8adc893f0a
#
_cell.length_a   1.000
_cell.length_b   1.000
_cell.length_c   1.000
_cell.angle_alpha   90.00
_cell.angle_beta   90.00
_cell.angle_gamma   90.00
#
_symmetry.space_group_name_H-M   'P 1'
#
loop_
_entity.id
_entity.type
_entity.pdbx_description
1 polymer ?
#
loop_
_entity_poly.entity_id
_entity_poly.type
_entity_poly.pdbx_seq_one_letter_code
_entity_poly.pdbx_strand_id
1 'polypeptide(L)' 'MYHTEDDAREATVSRAQALAELKRHYMGPEEVAEFLKEVGDKEFYTGSEVLDWLGY' A
#
# COMPACT_ATOMS: atom_id res chain seq x y z
N MET A 1 3.18 -13.72 -9.07
CA MET A 1 3.09 -12.55 -9.97
C MET A 1 1.63 -12.19 -10.22
N TYR A 2 1.35 -10.92 -10.31
CA TYR A 2 -0.02 -10.45 -10.50
C TYR A 2 -0.38 -10.43 -11.98
N HIS A 3 -1.55 -10.94 -12.31
CA HIS A 3 -2.05 -10.92 -13.67
C HIS A 3 -3.13 -9.86 -13.87
N THR A 4 -3.83 -9.51 -12.78
CA THR A 4 -4.91 -8.54 -12.82
C THR A 4 -4.87 -7.67 -11.58
N GLU A 5 -5.65 -6.59 -11.58
CA GLU A 5 -5.79 -5.73 -10.42
C GLU A 5 -6.38 -6.50 -9.24
N ASP A 6 -7.31 -7.42 -9.50
CA ASP A 6 -7.91 -8.23 -8.45
C ASP A 6 -6.87 -9.10 -7.75
N ASP A 7 -5.95 -9.69 -8.52
CA ASP A 7 -4.87 -10.48 -7.94
C ASP A 7 -3.98 -9.62 -7.06
N ALA A 8 -3.67 -8.41 -7.50
CA ALA A 8 -2.86 -7.47 -6.73
C ALA A 8 -3.55 -7.07 -5.42
N ARG A 9 -4.88 -6.88 -5.46
CA ARG A 9 -5.64 -6.51 -4.28
C ARG A 9 -5.69 -7.60 -3.22
N GLU A 10 -5.68 -8.86 -3.64
CA GLU A 10 -5.72 -9.99 -2.74
C GLU A 10 -4.34 -10.34 -2.16
N ALA A 11 -3.28 -9.89 -2.81
CA ALA A 11 -1.93 -10.21 -2.38
C ALA A 11 -1.59 -9.54 -1.07
N THR A 12 -0.82 -10.26 -0.22
CA THR A 12 -0.29 -9.70 1.01
C THR A 12 1.12 -9.19 0.74
N VAL A 13 1.39 -7.97 1.14
CA VAL A 13 2.71 -7.35 0.97
C VAL A 13 3.26 -6.96 2.33
N SER A 14 4.58 -6.93 2.44
CA SER A 14 5.22 -6.49 3.67
C SER A 14 5.09 -4.97 3.81
N ARG A 15 5.31 -4.49 5.04
CA ARG A 15 5.34 -3.06 5.30
C ARG A 15 6.34 -2.35 4.38
N ALA A 16 7.54 -2.91 4.23
CA ALA A 16 8.56 -2.31 3.37
C ALA A 16 8.08 -2.19 1.93
N GLN A 17 7.42 -3.23 1.42
CA GLN A 17 6.87 -3.22 0.06
C GLN A 17 5.73 -2.19 -0.07
N ALA A 18 4.86 -2.11 0.92
CA ALA A 18 3.77 -1.15 0.91
C ALA A 18 4.30 0.27 0.88
N LEU A 19 5.28 0.57 1.72
CA LEU A 19 5.88 1.91 1.76
C LEU A 19 6.63 2.23 0.48
N ALA A 20 7.30 1.23 -0.10
CA ALA A 20 7.99 1.41 -1.38
C ALA A 20 6.97 1.75 -2.48
N GLU A 21 5.81 1.11 -2.46
CA GLU A 21 4.76 1.37 -3.44
C GLU A 21 4.24 2.81 -3.31
N LEU A 22 4.05 3.30 -2.09
CA LEU A 22 3.65 4.68 -1.87
C LEU A 22 4.67 5.65 -2.45
N LYS A 23 5.96 5.37 -2.25
CA LYS A 23 7.02 6.23 -2.78
C LYS A 23 7.04 6.22 -4.31
N ARG A 24 6.73 5.08 -4.93
CA ARG A 24 6.65 4.99 -6.39
C ARG A 24 5.54 5.89 -6.94
N HIS A 25 4.52 6.17 -6.15
CA HIS A 25 3.43 7.07 -6.52
C HIS A 25 3.67 8.50 -6.02
N TYR A 26 4.93 8.83 -5.77
CA TYR A 26 5.37 10.18 -5.41
C TYR A 26 4.81 10.68 -4.07
N MET A 27 4.52 9.75 -3.17
CA MET A 27 4.06 10.12 -1.83
C MET A 27 5.26 10.50 -0.96
N GLY A 28 5.17 11.67 -0.34
CA GLY A 28 6.20 12.17 0.55
C GLY A 28 6.05 11.61 1.96
N PRO A 29 6.97 12.03 2.87
CA PRO A 29 6.92 11.54 4.26
C PRO A 29 5.60 11.83 4.96
N GLU A 30 4.97 12.95 4.66
CA GLU A 30 3.70 13.33 5.27
C GLU A 30 2.57 12.39 4.85
N GLU A 31 2.54 12.04 3.57
CA GLU A 31 1.53 11.14 3.05
C GLU A 31 1.74 9.73 3.58
N VAL A 32 3.00 9.30 3.70
CA VAL A 32 3.31 8.00 4.28
C VAL A 32 2.86 7.94 5.73
N ALA A 33 3.10 9.00 6.50
CA ALA A 33 2.64 9.07 7.89
C ALA A 33 1.12 9.00 7.96
N GLU A 34 0.43 9.65 7.05
CA GLU A 34 -1.02 9.63 6.97
C GLU A 34 -1.54 8.24 6.64
N PHE A 35 -0.90 7.55 5.72
CA PHE A 35 -1.22 6.16 5.39
C PHE A 35 -1.13 5.27 6.65
N LEU A 36 -0.04 5.39 7.39
CA LEU A 36 0.17 4.61 8.61
C LEU A 36 -0.87 4.95 9.68
N LYS A 37 -1.32 6.18 9.72
CA LYS A 37 -2.34 6.61 10.67
C LYS A 37 -3.73 6.10 10.29
N GLU A 38 -4.08 6.18 9.02
CA GLU A 38 -5.42 5.81 8.55
C GLU A 38 -5.59 4.31 8.37
N VAL A 39 -4.61 3.65 7.79
CA VAL A 39 -4.67 2.21 7.52
C VAL A 39 -4.15 1.41 8.70
N GLY A 40 -3.17 1.94 9.40
CA GLY A 40 -2.57 1.32 10.56
C GLY A 40 -1.11 0.97 10.31
N ASP A 41 -0.34 0.95 11.39
CA ASP A 41 1.07 0.59 11.35
C ASP A 41 1.17 -0.92 11.56
N LYS A 42 1.16 -1.66 10.48
CA LYS A 42 1.14 -3.12 10.49
C LYS A 42 2.38 -3.69 9.83
N GLU A 43 2.67 -4.95 10.12
CA GLU A 43 3.79 -5.64 9.48
C GLU A 43 3.46 -6.05 8.04
N PHE A 44 2.19 -6.30 7.77
CA PHE A 44 1.71 -6.73 6.46
C PHE A 44 0.46 -5.97 6.09
N TYR A 45 0.29 -5.75 4.80
CA TYR A 45 -0.88 -5.09 4.23
C TYR A 45 -1.40 -5.93 3.07
N THR A 46 -2.69 -5.77 2.76
CA THR A 46 -3.20 -6.34 1.52
C THR A 46 -3.00 -5.33 0.40
N GLY A 47 -2.92 -5.82 -0.83
CA GLY A 47 -2.86 -4.93 -1.98
C GLY A 47 -4.06 -3.98 -2.02
N SER A 48 -5.23 -4.48 -1.60
CA SER A 48 -6.45 -3.68 -1.54
C SER A 48 -6.28 -2.47 -0.63
N GLU A 49 -5.69 -2.66 0.54
CA GLU A 49 -5.47 -1.54 1.47
C GLU A 49 -4.59 -0.46 0.86
N VAL A 50 -3.53 -0.87 0.18
CA VAL A 50 -2.59 0.06 -0.45
C VAL A 50 -3.24 0.75 -1.65
N LEU A 51 -3.86 -0.03 -2.54
CA LEU A 51 -4.45 0.51 -3.75
C LEU A 51 -5.64 1.43 -3.45
N ASP A 52 -6.47 1.07 -2.50
CA ASP A 52 -7.62 1.91 -2.12
C ASP A 52 -7.14 3.24 -1.55
N TRP A 53 -6.09 3.22 -0.75
CA TRP A 53 -5.55 4.46 -0.20
C TRP A 53 -4.95 5.33 -1.29
N LEU A 54 -4.33 4.72 -2.31
CA LEU A 54 -3.77 5.45 -3.45
C LEU A 54 -4.83 5.96 -4.42
N GLY A 55 -6.07 5.46 -4.31
CA GLY A 55 -7.17 5.94 -5.14
C GLY A 55 -7.47 5.10 -6.37
N TYR A 56 -6.98 3.87 -6.40
CA TYR A 56 -7.31 2.97 -7.51
C TYR A 56 -8.66 2.31 -7.34
#